data_c5f57ff24bec528d40acca840c126918
#
_entry.id   c5f57ff24bec528d40acca840c126918
#
_cell.length_a   1.000
_cell.length_b   1.000
_cell.length_c   1.000
_cell.angle_alpha   90.00
_cell.angle_beta   90.00
_cell.angle_gamma   90.00
#
_symmetry.space_group_name_H-M   'P 1'
#
loop_
_entity.id
_entity.type
_entity.pdbx_description
1 polymer ?
#
loop_
_entity_poly.entity_id
_entity_poly.type
_entity_poly.pdbx_seq_one_letter_code
_entity_poly.pdbx_strand_id
1 'polypeptide(L)'
;LKFLFYRETSMARDEELKERWELVVEKLSNQFADGDKLDLDSIIYLIGVQELGQIHREYKKDHKLDLMHIAICKVLEPYGFYEFDFVDDEGWPHYKVKAQLPHLKAGEQSILMKEAIVNYFVETEYID
;
A
#
# COMPACT_ATOMS: atom_id res chain seq x y z
N LEU A 1 -31.66 3.46 -2.03
CA LEU A 1 -31.20 2.25 -2.71
C LEU A 1 -29.70 2.07 -2.61
N LYS A 2 -28.93 3.08 -2.97
CA LYS A 2 -27.47 3.04 -2.86
C LYS A 2 -26.99 2.84 -1.43
N PHE A 3 -27.70 3.39 -0.44
CA PHE A 3 -27.28 3.31 0.97
C PHE A 3 -27.54 1.94 1.59
N LEU A 4 -28.67 1.32 1.28
CA LEU A 4 -28.99 -0.02 1.77
C LEU A 4 -28.05 -1.05 1.16
N PHE A 5 -27.81 -0.95 -0.12
CA PHE A 5 -26.86 -1.82 -0.84
C PHE A 5 -25.44 -1.66 -0.28
N TYR A 6 -25.04 -0.42 0.01
CA TYR A 6 -23.74 -0.13 0.60
C TYR A 6 -23.56 -0.74 1.99
N ARG A 7 -24.61 -0.70 2.83
CA ARG A 7 -24.56 -1.30 4.17
C ARG A 7 -24.41 -2.82 4.14
N GLU A 8 -25.17 -3.49 3.28
CA GLU A 8 -25.10 -4.95 3.16
C GLU A 8 -23.77 -5.41 2.57
N THR A 9 -23.24 -4.68 1.60
CA THR A 9 -21.96 -5.00 0.99
C THR A 9 -20.77 -4.59 1.85
N SER A 10 -20.94 -3.67 2.81
CA SER A 10 -19.88 -3.20 3.69
C SER A 10 -19.30 -4.32 4.55
N MET A 11 -20.15 -5.15 5.18
CA MET A 11 -19.69 -6.27 6.00
C MET A 11 -18.97 -7.32 5.16
N ALA A 12 -19.52 -7.65 3.99
CA ALA A 12 -18.89 -8.59 3.07
C ALA A 12 -17.55 -8.04 2.55
N ARG A 13 -17.47 -6.74 2.30
CA ARG A 13 -16.23 -6.08 1.89
C ARG A 13 -15.18 -6.11 2.97
N ASP A 14 -15.57 -5.92 4.23
CA ASP A 14 -14.64 -5.94 5.36
C ASP A 14 -14.04 -7.33 5.55
N GLU A 15 -14.85 -8.38 5.43
CA GLU A 15 -14.37 -9.76 5.50
C GLU A 15 -13.47 -10.10 4.31
N GLU A 16 -13.85 -9.70 3.12
CA GLU A 16 -13.05 -9.90 1.92
C GLU A 16 -11.70 -9.17 2.02
N LEU A 17 -11.71 -7.95 2.53
CA LEU A 17 -10.48 -7.20 2.76
C LEU A 17 -9.59 -7.91 3.76
N LYS A 18 -10.15 -8.41 4.85
CA LYS A 18 -9.40 -9.13 5.87
C LYS A 18 -8.74 -10.39 5.28
N GLU A 19 -9.48 -11.16 4.50
CA GLU A 19 -8.96 -12.36 3.85
C GLU A 19 -7.84 -12.04 2.87
N ARG A 20 -8.03 -11.02 2.04
CA ARG A 20 -7.03 -10.59 1.07
C ARG A 20 -5.79 -10.02 1.75
N TRP A 21 -5.99 -9.26 2.82
CA TRP A 21 -4.87 -8.73 3.60
C TRP A 21 -4.04 -9.87 4.21
N GLU A 22 -4.71 -10.87 4.80
CA GLU A 22 -4.02 -12.03 5.37
C GLU A 22 -3.25 -12.80 4.28
N LEU A 23 -3.81 -12.91 3.08
CA LEU A 23 -3.14 -13.54 1.95
C LEU A 23 -1.90 -12.76 1.51
N VAL A 24 -1.98 -11.43 1.46
CA VAL A 24 -0.84 -10.56 1.15
C VAL A 24 0.26 -10.76 2.18
N VAL A 25 -0.08 -10.71 3.47
CA VAL A 25 0.88 -10.86 4.56
C VAL A 25 1.55 -12.24 4.48
N GLU A 26 0.78 -13.29 4.30
CA GLU A 26 1.33 -14.65 4.22
C GLU A 26 2.27 -14.80 3.03
N LYS A 27 1.85 -14.37 1.87
CA LYS A 27 2.63 -14.52 0.64
C LYS A 27 3.94 -13.73 0.70
N LEU A 28 3.89 -12.49 1.16
CA LEU A 28 5.09 -11.66 1.31
C LEU A 28 6.01 -12.19 2.40
N SER A 29 5.43 -12.65 3.52
CA SER A 29 6.22 -13.21 4.62
C SER A 29 6.98 -14.45 4.18
N ASN A 30 6.35 -15.33 3.42
CA ASN A 30 7.01 -16.52 2.90
C ASN A 30 8.09 -16.18 1.87
N GLN A 31 7.85 -15.16 1.06
CA GLN A 31 8.80 -14.78 0.00
C GLN A 31 10.00 -14.00 0.54
N PHE A 32 9.81 -13.12 1.51
CA PHE A 32 10.83 -12.15 1.92
C PHE A 32 11.32 -12.30 3.38
N ALA A 33 10.65 -13.08 4.21
CA ALA A 33 10.95 -13.17 5.63
C ALA A 33 10.99 -14.59 6.18
N ASP A 34 11.16 -15.59 5.30
CA ASP A 34 11.22 -17.00 5.67
C ASP A 34 10.01 -17.46 6.52
N GLY A 35 8.85 -16.87 6.28
CA GLY A 35 7.61 -17.19 6.98
C GLY A 35 7.35 -16.38 8.23
N ASP A 36 8.29 -15.55 8.68
CA ASP A 36 8.07 -14.62 9.79
C ASP A 36 7.08 -13.54 9.36
N LYS A 37 6.03 -13.37 10.16
CA LYS A 37 4.93 -12.48 9.83
C LYS A 37 5.39 -11.01 9.71
N LEU A 38 5.28 -10.46 8.51
CA LEU A 38 5.59 -9.06 8.24
C LEU A 38 4.48 -8.15 8.77
N ASP A 39 4.88 -7.01 9.32
CA ASP A 39 3.94 -5.98 9.76
C ASP A 39 3.62 -5.01 8.62
N LEU A 40 2.69 -4.08 8.88
CA LEU A 40 2.25 -3.11 7.91
C LEU A 40 3.40 -2.24 7.39
N ASP A 41 4.25 -1.75 8.30
CA ASP A 41 5.38 -0.90 7.93
C ASP A 41 6.38 -1.62 7.02
N SER A 42 6.65 -2.87 7.29
CA SER A 42 7.54 -3.70 6.47
C SER A 42 6.97 -3.90 5.07
N ILE A 43 5.66 -4.10 4.97
CA ILE A 43 4.98 -4.27 3.68
C ILE A 43 5.02 -2.96 2.88
N ILE A 44 4.78 -1.83 3.53
CA ILE A 44 4.91 -0.51 2.90
C ILE A 44 6.33 -0.31 2.36
N TYR A 45 7.33 -0.66 3.16
CA TYR A 45 8.72 -0.57 2.72
C TYR A 45 8.99 -1.43 1.48
N LEU A 46 8.49 -2.67 1.45
CA LEU A 46 8.67 -3.57 0.29
C LEU A 46 8.03 -3.00 -0.98
N ILE A 47 6.87 -2.35 -0.85
CA ILE A 47 6.23 -1.70 -2.00
C ILE A 47 7.12 -0.56 -2.50
N GLY A 48 7.69 0.24 -1.61
CA GLY A 48 8.60 1.31 -1.98
C GLY A 48 9.81 0.80 -2.75
N VAL A 49 10.41 -0.29 -2.29
CA VAL A 49 11.53 -0.96 -2.98
C VAL A 49 11.11 -1.43 -4.37
N GLN A 50 9.94 -2.04 -4.46
CA GLN A 50 9.40 -2.52 -5.73
C GLN A 50 9.19 -1.36 -6.72
N GLU A 51 8.61 -0.27 -6.25
CA GLU A 51 8.33 0.89 -7.10
C GLU A 51 9.59 1.61 -7.54
N LEU A 52 10.64 1.59 -6.73
CA LEU A 52 11.92 2.14 -7.13
C LEU A 52 12.65 1.25 -8.14
N GLY A 53 12.25 -0.05 -8.25
CA GLY A 53 12.83 -0.97 -9.21
C GLY A 53 14.24 -1.44 -8.87
N GLN A 54 14.65 -1.31 -7.62
CA GLN A 54 16.00 -1.64 -7.16
C GLN A 54 15.96 -2.68 -6.03
N ILE A 55 15.31 -3.80 -6.27
CA ILE A 55 15.03 -4.84 -5.26
C ILE A 55 16.31 -5.41 -4.64
N HIS A 56 17.40 -5.45 -5.39
CA HIS A 56 18.68 -6.05 -4.94
C HIS A 56 19.68 -5.03 -4.42
N ARG A 57 19.32 -3.76 -4.36
CA ARG A 57 20.18 -2.71 -3.87
C ARG A 57 20.03 -2.55 -2.35
N GLU A 58 21.16 -2.45 -1.65
CA GLU A 58 21.13 -2.12 -0.24
C GLU A 58 20.78 -0.65 -0.06
N TYR A 59 19.86 -0.36 0.87
CA TYR A 59 19.44 0.99 1.18
C TYR A 59 19.93 1.38 2.56
N LYS A 60 20.40 2.62 2.67
CA LYS A 60 20.77 3.17 3.96
C LYS A 60 19.50 3.44 4.78
N LYS A 61 19.66 3.49 6.11
CA LYS A 61 18.53 3.73 7.02
C LYS A 61 17.76 5.01 6.71
N ASP A 62 18.45 6.06 6.26
CA ASP A 62 17.84 7.33 5.89
C ASP A 62 16.95 7.23 4.65
N HIS A 63 17.12 6.22 3.81
CA HIS A 63 16.27 6.00 2.65
C HIS A 63 14.98 5.25 2.97
N LYS A 64 14.89 4.60 4.14
CA LYS A 64 13.71 3.81 4.50
C LYS A 64 12.43 4.64 4.50
N LEU A 65 12.46 5.82 5.10
CA LEU A 65 11.30 6.71 5.16
C LEU A 65 10.92 7.22 3.77
N ASP A 66 11.92 7.50 2.93
CA ASP A 66 11.68 7.94 1.56
C ASP A 66 11.00 6.85 0.75
N LEU A 67 11.44 5.59 0.91
CA LEU A 67 10.82 4.45 0.24
C LEU A 67 9.39 4.23 0.72
N MET A 68 9.16 4.34 2.02
CA MET A 68 7.80 4.22 2.58
C MET A 68 6.89 5.32 2.06
N HIS A 69 7.41 6.55 1.93
CA HIS A 69 6.64 7.66 1.38
C HIS A 69 6.24 7.40 -0.08
N ILE A 70 7.16 6.89 -0.89
CA ILE A 70 6.86 6.50 -2.27
C ILE A 70 5.74 5.46 -2.31
N ALA A 71 5.80 4.46 -1.45
CA ALA A 71 4.78 3.43 -1.36
C ALA A 71 3.40 4.02 -1.03
N ILE A 72 3.36 4.88 -0.01
CA ILE A 72 2.11 5.53 0.42
C ILE A 72 1.51 6.34 -0.72
N CYS A 73 2.32 7.13 -1.41
CA CYS A 73 1.86 7.93 -2.54
C CYS A 73 1.33 7.03 -3.66
N LYS A 74 2.03 5.96 -3.97
CA LYS A 74 1.64 5.03 -5.05
C LYS A 74 0.32 4.34 -4.76
N VAL A 75 0.15 3.78 -3.56
CA VAL A 75 -1.07 3.03 -3.22
C VAL A 75 -2.28 3.95 -3.04
N LEU A 76 -2.07 5.22 -2.69
CA LEU A 76 -3.13 6.20 -2.54
C LEU A 76 -3.41 7.02 -3.80
N GLU A 77 -2.61 6.84 -4.86
CA GLU A 77 -2.83 7.52 -6.13
C GLU A 77 -4.21 7.23 -6.73
N PRO A 78 -4.68 5.96 -6.80
CA PRO A 78 -6.01 5.67 -7.34
C PRO A 78 -7.15 6.29 -6.54
N TYR A 79 -6.90 6.67 -5.29
CA TYR A 79 -7.89 7.32 -4.43
C TYR A 79 -7.95 8.83 -4.62
N GLY A 80 -7.04 9.40 -5.44
CA GLY A 80 -7.04 10.82 -5.74
C GLY A 80 -6.30 11.70 -4.74
N PHE A 81 -5.55 11.11 -3.80
CA PHE A 81 -4.81 11.88 -2.79
C PHE A 81 -3.45 12.35 -3.29
N TYR A 82 -2.82 11.57 -4.17
CA TYR A 82 -1.52 11.87 -4.74
C TYR A 82 -1.55 11.65 -6.24
N GLU A 83 -0.66 12.36 -6.95
CA GLU A 83 -0.48 12.19 -8.38
C GLU A 83 1.01 12.11 -8.69
N PHE A 84 1.39 11.14 -9.51
CA PHE A 84 2.76 11.05 -9.99
C PHE A 84 3.14 12.33 -10.72
N ASP A 85 4.33 12.85 -10.44
CA ASP A 85 4.81 14.09 -11.05
C ASP A 85 5.95 13.82 -12.03
N PHE A 86 7.10 13.35 -11.54
CA PHE A 86 8.27 13.08 -12.40
C PHE A 86 9.23 12.12 -11.69
N VAL A 87 10.18 11.60 -12.46
CA VAL A 87 11.32 10.85 -11.93
C VAL A 87 12.54 11.76 -11.98
N ASP A 88 13.28 11.87 -10.88
CA ASP A 88 14.47 12.73 -10.82
C ASP A 88 15.70 12.06 -11.46
N ASP A 89 16.81 12.77 -11.50
CA ASP A 89 18.05 12.32 -12.13
C ASP A 89 18.62 11.05 -11.48
N GLU A 90 18.30 10.79 -10.22
CA GLU A 90 18.74 9.61 -9.48
C GLU A 90 17.79 8.43 -9.61
N GLY A 91 16.68 8.60 -10.34
CA GLY A 91 15.70 7.56 -10.54
C GLY A 91 14.60 7.51 -9.49
N TRP A 92 14.46 8.53 -8.64
CA TRP A 92 13.44 8.59 -7.60
C TRP A 92 12.16 9.18 -8.15
N PRO A 93 11.02 8.50 -7.96
CA PRO A 93 9.72 9.06 -8.35
C PRO A 93 9.27 10.13 -7.37
N HIS A 94 8.70 11.20 -7.89
CA HIS A 94 8.15 12.30 -7.12
C HIS A 94 6.66 12.39 -7.33
N TYR A 95 5.93 12.61 -6.24
CA TYR A 95 4.48 12.75 -6.24
C TYR A 95 4.09 14.10 -5.69
N LYS A 96 3.00 14.65 -6.20
CA LYS A 96 2.41 15.88 -5.66
C LYS A 96 1.09 15.56 -4.97
N VAL A 97 0.78 16.33 -3.93
CA VAL A 97 -0.49 16.19 -3.20
C VAL A 97 -1.60 16.77 -4.06
N LYS A 98 -2.65 15.99 -4.31
CA LYS A 98 -3.85 16.44 -5.02
C LYS A 98 -4.97 16.83 -4.07
N ALA A 99 -5.14 16.07 -3.01
CA ALA A 99 -6.18 16.32 -2.01
C ALA A 99 -5.64 15.95 -0.65
N GLN A 100 -6.08 16.66 0.39
CA GLN A 100 -5.72 16.31 1.75
C GLN A 100 -6.45 15.03 2.16
N LEU A 101 -5.73 14.14 2.85
CA LEU A 101 -6.35 12.98 3.47
C LEU A 101 -7.36 13.47 4.51
N PRO A 102 -8.55 12.86 4.57
CA PRO A 102 -9.51 13.21 5.62
C PRO A 102 -8.93 12.90 6.99
N HIS A 103 -9.44 13.61 8.01
CA HIS A 103 -9.00 13.40 9.39
C HIS A 103 -9.59 12.10 9.91
N LEU A 104 -8.83 11.02 9.82
CA LEU A 104 -9.25 9.68 10.19
C LEU A 104 -8.68 9.29 11.55
N LYS A 105 -9.43 8.48 12.29
CA LYS A 105 -8.92 7.82 13.49
C LYS A 105 -7.87 6.79 13.10
N ALA A 106 -7.00 6.42 14.05
CA ALA A 106 -5.90 5.49 13.78
C ALA A 106 -6.37 4.17 13.16
N GLY A 107 -7.47 3.61 13.66
CA GLY A 107 -8.04 2.37 13.10
C GLY A 107 -8.55 2.54 11.67
N GLU A 108 -9.15 3.68 11.36
CA GLU A 108 -9.64 4.00 10.03
C GLU A 108 -8.50 4.23 9.05
N GLN A 109 -7.41 4.85 9.50
CA GLN A 109 -6.21 5.02 8.70
C GLN A 109 -5.59 3.68 8.32
N SER A 110 -5.53 2.75 9.28
CA SER A 110 -5.03 1.41 9.06
C SER A 110 -5.86 0.65 8.03
N ILE A 111 -7.18 0.74 8.12
CA ILE A 111 -8.10 0.08 7.18
C ILE A 111 -7.92 0.66 5.77
N LEU A 112 -7.87 1.98 5.65
CA LEU A 112 -7.65 2.62 4.35
C LEU A 112 -6.32 2.16 3.73
N MET A 113 -5.26 2.13 4.53
CA MET A 113 -3.95 1.72 4.03
C MET A 113 -3.94 0.26 3.61
N LYS A 114 -4.55 -0.63 4.38
CA LYS A 114 -4.65 -2.05 4.03
C LYS A 114 -5.44 -2.26 2.75
N GLU A 115 -6.55 -1.55 2.59
CA GLU A 115 -7.35 -1.60 1.37
C GLU A 115 -6.54 -1.13 0.16
N ALA A 116 -5.83 -0.02 0.29
CA ALA A 116 -5.01 0.52 -0.77
C ALA A 116 -3.88 -0.44 -1.16
N ILE A 117 -3.27 -1.07 -0.18
CA ILE A 117 -2.20 -2.06 -0.41
C ILE A 117 -2.75 -3.32 -1.09
N VAL A 118 -3.90 -3.82 -0.65
CA VAL A 118 -4.54 -4.97 -1.29
C VAL A 118 -4.84 -4.65 -2.76
N ASN A 119 -5.41 -3.49 -3.04
CA ASN A 119 -5.69 -3.05 -4.40
C ASN A 119 -4.41 -2.99 -5.24
N TYR A 120 -3.32 -2.50 -4.68
CA TYR A 120 -2.03 -2.46 -5.34
C TYR A 120 -1.57 -3.87 -5.76
N PHE A 121 -1.68 -4.85 -4.86
CA PHE A 121 -1.25 -6.22 -5.16
C PHE A 121 -2.21 -6.97 -6.09
N VAL A 122 -3.49 -6.60 -6.11
CA VAL A 122 -4.43 -7.10 -7.12
C VAL A 122 -4.09 -6.52 -8.49
N GLU A 123 -3.86 -5.21 -8.57
CA GLU A 123 -3.52 -4.54 -9.83
C GLU A 123 -2.20 -5.02 -10.42
N THR A 124 -1.24 -5.35 -9.58
CA THR A 124 0.05 -5.88 -10.02
C THR A 124 0.03 -7.40 -10.21
N GLU A 125 -1.14 -8.03 -10.06
CA GLU A 125 -1.34 -9.47 -10.27
C GLU A 125 -0.55 -10.35 -9.28
N TYR A 126 -0.17 -9.81 -8.14
CA TYR A 126 0.50 -10.56 -7.09
C TYR A 126 -0.46 -11.48 -6.35
N ILE A 127 -1.71 -11.04 -6.18
CA ILE A 127 -2.84 -11.83 -5.68
C ILE A 127 -4.03 -11.64 -6.62
N ASP A 128 -5.01 -12.53 -6.49
CA ASP A 128 -6.26 -12.46 -7.27
C ASP A 128 -7.27 -11.47 -6.69
#